data_0f93a02dec844a52adea6980a7fde080
#
_entry.id   0f93a02dec844a52adea6980a7fde080
#
_cell.length_a   1.000
_cell.length_b   1.000
_cell.length_c   1.000
_cell.angle_alpha   90.00
_cell.angle_beta   90.00
_cell.angle_gamma   90.00
#
_symmetry.space_group_name_H-M   'P 1'
#
loop_
_entity.id
_entity.type
_entity.pdbx_description
1 polymer ?
#
loop_
_entity_poly.entity_id
_entity_poly.type
_entity_poly.pdbx_seq_one_letter_code
_entity_poly.pdbx_strand_id
1 'polypeptide(L)'
;IGNSQDRSQFRHELVGCGAVESWMAHKGFRTGIETLAHGIAGIVAGHHGTSLTDTKQELLHRWDCELFSGDQAWQDVRFEMLDWVADVTESVPILQELQERPLRRRTQILLTALVIIADWIASDSRLCPLNVPSSDNRDETRFNPQRRAARAWNMLGLPKPWNPALIMRDPDTLFGEQFDIPGARLRPVQREAIRMAQTITEPSLMIVEANMGEGKTEAALLSAEILASRFHCGGIYYALPTQATVNAMFGRVLDWIE
;
A
#
# COMPACT_ATOMS: atom_id res chain seq x y z
N ILE A 1 13.25 27.78 -21.82
CA ILE A 1 14.20 27.65 -20.70
C ILE A 1 13.45 28.22 -19.50
N GLY A 2 12.57 27.38 -18.91
CA GLY A 2 11.76 27.74 -17.74
C GLY A 2 12.62 27.83 -16.47
N ASN A 3 12.25 28.75 -15.61
CA ASN A 3 12.89 29.11 -14.36
C ASN A 3 13.03 27.90 -13.44
N SER A 4 14.22 27.62 -12.90
CA SER A 4 14.55 26.45 -12.08
C SER A 4 13.75 26.33 -10.75
N GLN A 5 13.01 27.36 -10.37
CA GLN A 5 12.17 27.37 -9.17
C GLN A 5 10.84 26.61 -9.32
N ASP A 6 10.35 26.41 -10.54
CA ASP A 6 9.06 25.73 -10.77
C ASP A 6 9.15 24.20 -10.82
N ARG A 7 10.33 23.62 -11.01
CA ARG A 7 10.49 22.17 -11.13
C ARG A 7 10.17 21.38 -9.86
N SER A 8 10.25 21.99 -8.67
CA SER A 8 9.91 21.33 -7.41
C SER A 8 8.40 21.13 -7.19
N GLN A 9 7.57 21.77 -8.01
CA GLN A 9 6.11 21.65 -7.97
C GLN A 9 5.58 20.54 -8.89
N PHE A 10 6.43 20.02 -9.81
CA PHE A 10 6.05 18.98 -10.77
C PHE A 10 6.29 17.59 -10.21
N ARG A 11 5.26 17.05 -9.63
CA ARG A 11 5.27 15.72 -9.10
C ARG A 11 4.79 14.77 -10.21
N HIS A 12 5.63 13.78 -10.54
CA HIS A 12 5.36 12.81 -11.62
C HIS A 12 4.04 12.04 -11.42
N GLU A 13 3.61 11.85 -10.15
CA GLU A 13 2.34 11.22 -9.84
C GLU A 13 1.13 12.02 -10.34
N LEU A 14 1.24 13.36 -10.41
CA LEU A 14 0.17 14.20 -10.94
C LEU A 14 0.14 14.13 -12.48
N VAL A 15 1.32 14.12 -13.11
CA VAL A 15 1.42 13.93 -14.57
C VAL A 15 0.88 12.57 -14.97
N GLY A 16 1.22 11.50 -14.22
CA GLY A 16 0.70 10.16 -14.44
C GLY A 16 -0.82 10.09 -14.29
N CYS A 17 -1.37 10.77 -13.28
CA CYS A 17 -2.82 10.88 -13.07
C CYS A 17 -3.52 11.48 -14.30
N GLY A 18 -3.05 12.64 -14.78
CA GLY A 18 -3.61 13.31 -15.97
C GLY A 18 -3.47 12.47 -17.23
N ALA A 19 -2.33 11.81 -17.41
CA ALA A 19 -2.10 10.93 -18.57
C ALA A 19 -3.07 9.74 -18.60
N VAL A 20 -3.28 9.09 -17.46
CA VAL A 20 -4.22 7.96 -17.35
C VAL A 20 -5.66 8.39 -17.60
N GLU A 21 -6.10 9.50 -17.00
CA GLU A 21 -7.47 10.00 -17.21
C GLU A 21 -7.69 10.39 -18.67
N SER A 22 -6.73 11.10 -19.31
CA SER A 22 -6.79 11.47 -20.71
C SER A 22 -6.79 10.26 -21.65
N TRP A 23 -5.97 9.25 -21.34
CA TRP A 23 -5.95 8.01 -22.11
C TRP A 23 -7.27 7.25 -21.99
N MET A 24 -7.84 7.15 -20.79
CA MET A 24 -9.16 6.53 -20.59
C MET A 24 -10.25 7.28 -21.38
N ALA A 25 -10.22 8.61 -21.40
CA ALA A 25 -11.12 9.41 -22.23
C ALA A 25 -10.96 9.04 -23.72
N HIS A 26 -9.71 8.91 -24.20
CA HIS A 26 -9.41 8.51 -25.58
C HIS A 26 -9.94 7.11 -25.90
N LYS A 27 -9.96 6.19 -24.94
CA LYS A 27 -10.56 4.85 -25.06
C LYS A 27 -12.09 4.81 -24.91
N GLY A 28 -12.74 5.98 -24.78
CA GLY A 28 -14.18 6.10 -24.70
C GLY A 28 -14.78 5.96 -23.30
N PHE A 29 -13.96 5.98 -22.27
CA PHE A 29 -14.46 5.99 -20.88
C PHE A 29 -15.02 7.37 -20.51
N ARG A 30 -16.03 7.39 -19.65
CA ARG A 30 -16.53 8.61 -19.04
C ARG A 30 -15.50 9.16 -18.05
N THR A 31 -15.27 10.49 -18.13
CA THR A 31 -14.35 11.21 -17.23
C THR A 31 -15.11 12.17 -16.33
N GLY A 32 -14.44 12.70 -15.33
CA GLY A 32 -14.97 13.64 -14.35
C GLY A 32 -15.18 12.99 -12.97
N ILE A 33 -15.54 13.81 -12.01
CA ILE A 33 -15.75 13.41 -10.61
C ILE A 33 -16.75 12.23 -10.55
N GLU A 34 -16.48 11.27 -9.68
CA GLU A 34 -17.30 10.06 -9.47
C GLU A 34 -17.34 9.07 -10.66
N THR A 35 -16.41 9.16 -11.61
CA THR A 35 -16.26 8.14 -12.65
C THR A 35 -15.19 7.10 -12.29
N LEU A 36 -15.21 5.96 -12.99
CA LEU A 36 -14.16 4.95 -12.88
C LEU A 36 -12.79 5.53 -13.27
N ALA A 37 -12.72 6.28 -14.38
CA ALA A 37 -11.49 6.89 -14.86
C ALA A 37 -10.85 7.82 -13.82
N HIS A 38 -11.67 8.67 -13.19
CA HIS A 38 -11.20 9.54 -12.11
C HIS A 38 -10.69 8.75 -10.89
N GLY A 39 -11.40 7.69 -10.51
CA GLY A 39 -10.98 6.81 -9.42
C GLY A 39 -9.64 6.12 -9.68
N ILE A 40 -9.41 5.63 -10.91
CA ILE A 40 -8.14 5.00 -11.31
C ILE A 40 -7.02 6.03 -11.37
N ALA A 41 -7.26 7.19 -11.97
CA ALA A 41 -6.30 8.29 -11.98
C ALA A 41 -5.90 8.73 -10.56
N GLY A 42 -6.86 8.77 -9.64
CA GLY A 42 -6.62 9.04 -8.22
C GLY A 42 -5.74 8.00 -7.52
N ILE A 43 -5.85 6.72 -7.88
CA ILE A 43 -4.98 5.65 -7.40
C ILE A 43 -3.54 5.90 -7.86
N VAL A 44 -3.35 6.22 -9.15
CA VAL A 44 -2.02 6.56 -9.71
C VAL A 44 -1.42 7.77 -8.99
N ALA A 45 -2.21 8.82 -8.75
CA ALA A 45 -1.72 9.99 -8.02
C ALA A 45 -1.36 9.70 -6.56
N GLY A 46 -1.93 8.65 -5.97
CA GLY A 46 -1.75 8.27 -4.57
C GLY A 46 -0.54 7.38 -4.28
N HIS A 47 0.22 6.92 -5.28
CA HIS A 47 1.25 5.89 -5.09
C HIS A 47 2.41 6.29 -4.18
N HIS A 48 2.60 7.57 -3.88
CA HIS A 48 3.52 8.04 -2.83
C HIS A 48 2.89 8.17 -1.43
N GLY A 49 1.73 7.57 -1.20
CA GLY A 49 1.07 7.51 0.10
C GLY A 49 0.23 8.75 0.43
N THR A 50 0.12 9.71 -0.46
CA THR A 50 -0.74 10.90 -0.28
C THR A 50 -1.89 10.86 -1.27
N SER A 51 -3.12 10.72 -0.77
CA SER A 51 -4.30 10.85 -1.63
C SER A 51 -4.37 12.25 -2.26
N LEU A 52 -5.00 12.33 -3.44
CA LEU A 52 -5.38 13.62 -4.00
C LEU A 52 -6.30 14.34 -3.01
N THR A 53 -5.88 15.52 -2.59
CA THR A 53 -6.77 16.47 -1.90
C THR A 53 -7.51 17.29 -2.94
N ASP A 54 -8.67 17.84 -2.57
CA ASP A 54 -9.48 18.71 -3.46
C ASP A 54 -8.64 19.83 -4.08
N THR A 55 -7.71 20.40 -3.30
CA THR A 55 -6.76 21.41 -3.77
C THR A 55 -5.82 20.90 -4.87
N LYS A 56 -5.39 19.64 -4.81
CA LYS A 56 -4.55 19.03 -5.86
C LYS A 56 -5.36 18.68 -7.10
N GLN A 57 -6.62 18.31 -6.95
CA GLN A 57 -7.56 18.10 -8.05
C GLN A 57 -7.85 19.40 -8.78
N GLU A 58 -8.06 20.50 -8.05
CA GLU A 58 -8.22 21.84 -8.64
C GLU A 58 -6.96 22.28 -9.39
N LEU A 59 -5.77 21.93 -8.91
CA LEU A 59 -4.51 22.20 -9.60
C LEU A 59 -4.41 21.43 -10.93
N LEU A 60 -4.84 20.18 -10.99
CA LEU A 60 -4.88 19.38 -12.22
C LEU A 60 -5.82 19.98 -13.27
N HIS A 61 -6.95 20.54 -12.84
CA HIS A 61 -7.90 21.22 -13.74
C HIS A 61 -7.45 22.64 -14.14
N ARG A 62 -6.61 23.29 -13.32
CA ARG A 62 -6.10 24.65 -13.57
C ARG A 62 -4.82 24.66 -14.39
N TRP A 63 -4.08 23.56 -14.39
CA TRP A 63 -2.81 23.50 -15.10
C TRP A 63 -3.07 23.15 -16.54
N ASP A 64 -2.69 24.07 -17.40
CA ASP A 64 -2.64 23.86 -18.84
C ASP A 64 -1.76 22.63 -19.08
N CYS A 65 -2.39 21.50 -19.45
CA CYS A 65 -1.72 20.20 -19.56
C CYS A 65 -0.50 20.27 -20.49
N GLU A 66 -0.49 21.17 -21.46
CA GLU A 66 0.61 21.36 -22.42
C GLU A 66 1.91 21.79 -21.75
N LEU A 67 1.85 22.62 -20.70
CA LEU A 67 3.06 23.13 -20.01
C LEU A 67 3.79 22.03 -19.23
N PHE A 68 3.08 20.97 -18.82
CA PHE A 68 3.56 19.96 -17.86
C PHE A 68 3.65 18.56 -18.43
N SER A 69 2.82 18.27 -19.42
CA SER A 69 2.80 16.97 -20.07
C SER A 69 3.70 16.91 -21.31
N GLY A 70 4.29 18.03 -21.71
CA GLY A 70 5.03 18.15 -22.97
C GLY A 70 4.09 18.34 -24.17
N ASP A 71 4.68 18.36 -25.36
CA ASP A 71 3.95 18.48 -26.61
C ASP A 71 3.17 17.19 -26.98
N GLN A 72 2.48 17.25 -28.12
CA GLN A 72 1.70 16.11 -28.62
C GLN A 72 2.52 14.83 -28.77
N ALA A 73 3.79 14.93 -29.14
CA ALA A 73 4.65 13.75 -29.28
C ALA A 73 4.86 13.01 -27.95
N TRP A 74 4.98 13.74 -26.84
CA TRP A 74 5.05 13.13 -25.52
C TRP A 74 3.73 12.50 -25.09
N GLN A 75 2.60 13.08 -25.48
CA GLN A 75 1.29 12.48 -25.23
C GLN A 75 1.12 11.19 -26.00
N ASP A 76 1.51 11.17 -27.27
CA ASP A 76 1.47 9.98 -28.12
C ASP A 76 2.29 8.83 -27.52
N VAL A 77 3.51 9.11 -27.06
CA VAL A 77 4.37 8.12 -26.39
C VAL A 77 3.72 7.57 -25.12
N ARG A 78 3.10 8.42 -24.30
CA ARG A 78 2.40 7.95 -23.10
C ARG A 78 1.23 7.06 -23.43
N PHE A 79 0.47 7.42 -24.46
CA PHE A 79 -0.67 6.63 -24.91
C PHE A 79 -0.22 5.29 -25.49
N GLU A 80 0.85 5.25 -26.27
CA GLU A 80 1.44 4.02 -26.77
C GLU A 80 1.89 3.10 -25.62
N MET A 81 2.53 3.66 -24.58
CA MET A 81 2.90 2.90 -23.39
C MET A 81 1.69 2.35 -22.63
N LEU A 82 0.64 3.14 -22.46
CA LEU A 82 -0.58 2.73 -21.78
C LEU A 82 -1.34 1.69 -22.60
N ASP A 83 -1.38 1.81 -23.92
CA ASP A 83 -1.95 0.83 -24.83
C ASP A 83 -1.21 -0.51 -24.73
N TRP A 84 0.12 -0.47 -24.77
CA TRP A 84 0.92 -1.68 -24.61
C TRP A 84 0.65 -2.39 -23.27
N VAL A 85 0.59 -1.64 -22.17
CA VAL A 85 0.27 -2.21 -20.84
C VAL A 85 -1.15 -2.78 -20.85
N ALA A 86 -2.11 -2.07 -21.41
CA ALA A 86 -3.50 -2.50 -21.48
C ALA A 86 -3.67 -3.77 -22.29
N ASP A 87 -2.95 -3.89 -23.42
CA ASP A 87 -2.96 -5.09 -24.29
C ASP A 87 -2.34 -6.28 -23.55
N VAL A 88 -1.18 -6.11 -22.93
CA VAL A 88 -0.50 -7.18 -22.16
C VAL A 88 -1.34 -7.67 -20.97
N THR A 89 -2.11 -6.80 -20.37
CA THR A 89 -2.96 -7.12 -19.21
C THR A 89 -4.40 -7.43 -19.56
N GLU A 90 -4.79 -7.28 -20.84
CA GLU A 90 -6.17 -7.43 -21.32
C GLU A 90 -7.17 -6.61 -20.48
N SER A 91 -6.73 -5.43 -20.01
CA SER A 91 -7.48 -4.68 -19.00
C SER A 91 -8.65 -3.87 -19.55
N VAL A 92 -8.60 -3.41 -20.82
CA VAL A 92 -9.63 -2.52 -21.38
C VAL A 92 -11.02 -3.15 -21.34
N PRO A 93 -11.25 -4.40 -21.78
CA PRO A 93 -12.58 -5.01 -21.69
C PRO A 93 -13.12 -5.09 -20.26
N ILE A 94 -12.26 -5.44 -19.29
CA ILE A 94 -12.64 -5.52 -17.88
C ILE A 94 -13.04 -4.13 -17.35
N LEU A 95 -12.25 -3.11 -17.68
CA LEU A 95 -12.54 -1.73 -17.28
C LEU A 95 -13.83 -1.21 -17.92
N GLN A 96 -14.12 -1.60 -19.17
CA GLN A 96 -15.38 -1.24 -19.85
C GLN A 96 -16.60 -1.84 -19.17
N GLU A 97 -16.53 -3.08 -18.70
CA GLU A 97 -17.60 -3.71 -17.91
C GLU A 97 -17.84 -2.99 -16.57
N LEU A 98 -16.80 -2.35 -16.02
CA LEU A 98 -16.83 -1.66 -14.75
C LEU A 98 -17.12 -0.16 -14.86
N GLN A 99 -17.20 0.41 -16.06
CA GLN A 99 -17.22 1.88 -16.25
C GLN A 99 -18.37 2.60 -15.55
N GLU A 100 -19.53 1.94 -15.38
CA GLU A 100 -20.69 2.50 -14.66
C GLU A 100 -20.58 2.32 -13.14
N ARG A 101 -19.49 1.76 -12.64
CA ARG A 101 -19.26 1.49 -11.22
C ARG A 101 -18.13 2.38 -10.69
N PRO A 102 -18.41 3.54 -10.10
CA PRO A 102 -17.37 4.36 -9.51
C PRO A 102 -16.68 3.60 -8.36
N LEU A 103 -15.37 3.78 -8.26
CA LEU A 103 -14.59 3.15 -7.20
C LEU A 103 -14.92 3.81 -5.85
N ARG A 104 -15.43 3.02 -4.93
CA ARG A 104 -15.62 3.48 -3.55
C ARG A 104 -14.27 3.83 -2.90
N ARG A 105 -14.27 4.83 -2.03
CA ARG A 105 -13.03 5.29 -1.37
C ARG A 105 -12.23 4.17 -0.69
N ARG A 106 -12.90 3.21 -0.06
CA ARG A 106 -12.24 2.03 0.53
C ARG A 106 -11.49 1.20 -0.51
N THR A 107 -12.10 0.97 -1.66
CA THR A 107 -11.48 0.26 -2.79
C THR A 107 -10.30 1.03 -3.36
N GLN A 108 -10.42 2.35 -3.52
CA GLN A 108 -9.31 3.20 -3.95
C GLN A 108 -8.10 3.09 -3.00
N ILE A 109 -8.32 3.15 -1.69
CA ILE A 109 -7.25 3.03 -0.69
C ILE A 109 -6.54 1.67 -0.80
N LEU A 110 -7.28 0.58 -0.91
CA LEU A 110 -6.71 -0.77 -1.06
C LEU A 110 -5.92 -0.92 -2.36
N LEU A 111 -6.45 -0.43 -3.47
CA LEU A 111 -5.77 -0.46 -4.76
C LEU A 111 -4.53 0.44 -4.75
N THR A 112 -4.60 1.62 -4.13
CA THR A 112 -3.43 2.50 -3.95
C THR A 112 -2.34 1.79 -3.15
N ALA A 113 -2.68 1.08 -2.07
CA ALA A 113 -1.72 0.30 -1.30
C ALA A 113 -1.04 -0.79 -2.15
N LEU A 114 -1.79 -1.49 -3.00
CA LEU A 114 -1.22 -2.47 -3.95
C LEU A 114 -0.28 -1.80 -4.96
N VAL A 115 -0.65 -0.63 -5.49
CA VAL A 115 0.20 0.11 -6.43
C VAL A 115 1.49 0.58 -5.75
N ILE A 116 1.44 1.05 -4.50
CA ILE A 116 2.63 1.42 -3.72
C ILE A 116 3.59 0.23 -3.58
N ILE A 117 3.07 -0.94 -3.21
CA ILE A 117 3.88 -2.16 -3.08
C ILE A 117 4.47 -2.57 -4.44
N ALA A 118 3.67 -2.52 -5.50
CA ALA A 118 4.12 -2.85 -6.85
C ALA A 118 5.22 -1.88 -7.33
N ASP A 119 5.08 -0.59 -7.05
CA ASP A 119 6.10 0.43 -7.35
C ASP A 119 7.40 0.17 -6.60
N TRP A 120 7.35 -0.15 -5.31
CA TRP A 120 8.54 -0.51 -4.52
C TRP A 120 9.25 -1.74 -5.07
N ILE A 121 8.49 -2.79 -5.45
CA ILE A 121 9.07 -4.00 -6.06
C ILE A 121 9.70 -3.68 -7.41
N ALA A 122 9.01 -2.92 -8.25
CA ALA A 122 9.47 -2.58 -9.60
C ALA A 122 10.70 -1.64 -9.58
N SER A 123 10.80 -0.78 -8.56
CA SER A 123 11.90 0.17 -8.38
C SER A 123 13.15 -0.45 -7.73
N ASP A 124 13.04 -1.64 -7.11
CA ASP A 124 14.21 -2.34 -6.57
C ASP A 124 15.01 -2.99 -7.70
N SER A 125 16.19 -2.45 -7.98
CA SER A 125 17.08 -2.94 -9.06
C SER A 125 17.56 -4.39 -8.86
N ARG A 126 17.49 -4.94 -7.67
CA ARG A 126 17.81 -6.35 -7.38
C ARG A 126 16.68 -7.26 -7.86
N LEU A 127 15.44 -6.86 -7.65
CA LEU A 127 14.24 -7.57 -8.07
C LEU A 127 13.96 -7.35 -9.56
N CYS A 128 14.02 -6.10 -9.99
CA CYS A 128 13.71 -5.65 -11.34
C CYS A 128 14.92 -4.89 -11.96
N PRO A 129 16.02 -5.59 -12.36
CA PRO A 129 17.17 -4.93 -12.97
C PRO A 129 16.77 -4.12 -14.20
N LEU A 130 17.40 -2.94 -14.36
CA LEU A 130 17.25 -2.14 -15.56
C LEU A 130 17.80 -2.90 -16.76
N ASN A 131 17.01 -3.06 -17.80
CA ASN A 131 17.47 -3.61 -19.06
C ASN A 131 18.03 -2.49 -19.91
N VAL A 132 19.36 -2.40 -19.99
CA VAL A 132 19.99 -1.56 -21.01
C VAL A 132 20.00 -2.38 -22.31
N PRO A 133 19.38 -1.92 -23.40
CA PRO A 133 19.50 -2.59 -24.69
C PRO A 133 20.99 -2.61 -25.08
N SER A 134 21.61 -3.79 -25.07
CA SER A 134 22.91 -3.99 -25.73
C SER A 134 22.63 -4.52 -27.11
N SER A 135 23.33 -4.00 -28.11
CA SER A 135 23.19 -4.37 -29.53
C SER A 135 23.37 -5.87 -29.81
N ASP A 136 23.96 -6.61 -28.88
CA ASP A 136 24.38 -8.00 -29.07
C ASP A 136 23.51 -9.06 -28.41
N ASN A 137 22.46 -8.70 -27.69
CA ASN A 137 21.69 -9.69 -26.95
C ASN A 137 20.19 -9.48 -27.13
N ARG A 138 19.65 -10.05 -28.22
CA ARG A 138 18.20 -10.17 -28.46
C ARG A 138 17.61 -11.33 -27.64
N ASP A 139 17.88 -11.34 -26.34
CA ASP A 139 17.23 -12.28 -25.45
C ASP A 139 15.79 -11.81 -25.20
N GLU A 140 14.86 -12.31 -26.00
CA GLU A 140 13.42 -12.02 -25.89
C GLU A 140 12.88 -12.28 -24.47
N THR A 141 13.55 -13.12 -23.70
CA THR A 141 13.15 -13.40 -22.30
C THR A 141 13.36 -12.21 -21.38
N ARG A 142 14.26 -11.27 -21.72
CA ARG A 142 14.52 -10.04 -20.94
C ARG A 142 13.38 -9.04 -21.06
N PHE A 143 12.61 -9.07 -22.13
CA PHE A 143 11.53 -8.12 -22.40
C PHE A 143 10.14 -8.67 -22.07
N ASN A 144 10.06 -9.89 -21.54
CA ASN A 144 8.78 -10.46 -21.12
C ASN A 144 8.39 -9.97 -19.73
N PRO A 145 7.38 -9.06 -19.61
CA PRO A 145 7.01 -8.45 -18.34
C PRO A 145 6.45 -9.48 -17.34
N GLN A 146 5.75 -10.50 -17.79
CA GLN A 146 5.20 -11.55 -16.94
C GLN A 146 6.30 -12.37 -16.28
N ARG A 147 7.33 -12.75 -17.06
CA ARG A 147 8.49 -13.48 -16.52
C ARG A 147 9.30 -12.62 -15.54
N ARG A 148 9.45 -11.32 -15.83
CA ARG A 148 10.12 -10.39 -14.93
C ARG A 148 9.36 -10.25 -13.61
N ALA A 149 8.05 -10.06 -13.68
CA ALA A 149 7.19 -9.98 -12.50
C ALA A 149 7.23 -11.27 -11.68
N ALA A 150 7.12 -12.44 -12.33
CA ALA A 150 7.20 -13.73 -11.64
C ALA A 150 8.57 -13.95 -10.96
N ARG A 151 9.67 -13.56 -11.62
CA ARG A 151 11.01 -13.62 -11.03
C ARG A 151 11.11 -12.71 -9.80
N ALA A 152 10.68 -11.44 -9.92
CA ALA A 152 10.72 -10.48 -8.83
C ALA A 152 9.90 -10.98 -7.63
N TRP A 153 8.71 -11.51 -7.89
CA TRP A 153 7.84 -12.08 -6.87
C TRP A 153 8.50 -13.26 -6.13
N ASN A 154 9.10 -14.20 -6.87
CA ASN A 154 9.79 -15.32 -6.26
C ASN A 154 11.03 -14.90 -5.45
N MET A 155 11.74 -13.87 -5.91
CA MET A 155 12.91 -13.33 -5.20
C MET A 155 12.53 -12.50 -3.98
N LEU A 156 11.33 -11.95 -3.91
CA LEU A 156 10.83 -11.16 -2.80
C LEU A 156 10.77 -11.96 -1.50
N GLY A 157 10.52 -13.29 -1.61
CA GLY A 157 10.56 -14.20 -0.47
C GLY A 157 9.60 -13.80 0.67
N LEU A 158 8.38 -13.39 0.32
CA LEU A 158 7.41 -12.97 1.32
C LEU A 158 7.23 -14.06 2.38
N PRO A 159 7.24 -13.71 3.67
CA PRO A 159 6.96 -14.65 4.74
C PRO A 159 5.53 -15.20 4.59
N LYS A 160 5.31 -16.40 5.13
CA LYS A 160 3.95 -16.93 5.22
C LYS A 160 3.09 -15.98 6.07
N PRO A 161 1.80 -15.88 5.77
CA PRO A 161 0.89 -15.14 6.65
C PRO A 161 1.00 -15.62 8.09
N TRP A 162 1.07 -14.71 9.02
CA TRP A 162 1.04 -15.02 10.44
C TRP A 162 -0.29 -15.70 10.79
N ASN A 163 -0.23 -16.77 11.54
CA ASN A 163 -1.40 -17.53 11.98
C ASN A 163 -1.23 -17.90 13.44
N PRO A 164 -1.46 -16.97 14.36
CA PRO A 164 -1.32 -17.23 15.78
C PRO A 164 -2.34 -18.30 16.21
N ALA A 165 -1.87 -19.29 16.95
CA ALA A 165 -2.76 -20.27 17.56
C ALA A 165 -3.62 -19.58 18.64
N LEU A 166 -4.90 -19.96 18.71
CA LEU A 166 -5.73 -19.51 19.83
C LEU A 166 -5.23 -20.23 21.11
N ILE A 167 -4.45 -19.53 21.90
CA ILE A 167 -3.88 -20.12 23.12
C ILE A 167 -4.90 -19.93 24.23
N MET A 168 -5.60 -21.02 24.57
CA MET A 168 -6.49 -21.12 25.74
C MET A 168 -5.66 -21.39 26.99
N ARG A 169 -4.74 -20.50 27.32
CA ARG A 169 -3.91 -20.56 28.54
C ARG A 169 -4.34 -19.50 29.54
N ASP A 170 -3.93 -19.72 30.79
CA ASP A 170 -4.04 -18.67 31.80
C ASP A 170 -3.31 -17.40 31.34
N PRO A 171 -3.96 -16.22 31.35
CA PRO A 171 -3.38 -15.00 30.82
C PRO A 171 -2.08 -14.55 31.51
N ASP A 172 -1.91 -14.81 32.80
CA ASP A 172 -0.70 -14.47 33.53
C ASP A 172 0.49 -15.36 33.09
N THR A 173 0.23 -16.65 32.86
CA THR A 173 1.21 -17.60 32.34
C THR A 173 1.63 -17.22 30.92
N LEU A 174 0.66 -16.94 30.06
CA LEU A 174 0.92 -16.51 28.68
C LEU A 174 1.77 -15.24 28.64
N PHE A 175 1.45 -14.26 29.47
CA PHE A 175 2.20 -13.01 29.57
C PHE A 175 3.65 -13.24 30.00
N GLY A 176 3.86 -14.10 31.02
CA GLY A 176 5.20 -14.42 31.53
C GLY A 176 6.07 -15.14 30.51
N GLU A 177 5.49 -16.06 29.73
CA GLU A 177 6.21 -16.82 28.68
C GLU A 177 6.52 -15.91 27.48
N GLN A 178 5.57 -15.13 27.02
CA GLN A 178 5.67 -14.38 25.78
C GLN A 178 6.58 -13.15 25.87
N PHE A 179 6.75 -12.58 27.08
CA PHE A 179 7.64 -11.45 27.31
C PHE A 179 8.91 -11.82 28.10
N ASP A 180 9.19 -13.12 28.28
CA ASP A 180 10.33 -13.64 29.04
C ASP A 180 10.46 -13.03 30.45
N ILE A 181 9.31 -12.95 31.17
CA ILE A 181 9.22 -12.41 32.52
C ILE A 181 8.60 -13.49 33.45
N PRO A 182 9.39 -14.51 33.85
CA PRO A 182 8.87 -15.62 34.64
C PRO A 182 8.19 -15.16 35.94
N GLY A 183 6.98 -15.64 36.16
CA GLY A 183 6.20 -15.29 37.38
C GLY A 183 5.59 -13.89 37.35
N ALA A 184 5.67 -13.17 36.23
CA ALA A 184 4.99 -11.90 36.06
C ALA A 184 3.46 -12.08 36.11
N ARG A 185 2.79 -11.05 36.59
CA ARG A 185 1.33 -10.99 36.60
C ARG A 185 0.86 -9.80 35.77
N LEU A 186 -0.21 -10.02 35.05
CA LEU A 186 -0.88 -8.97 34.29
C LEU A 186 -1.31 -7.83 35.22
N ARG A 187 -0.99 -6.60 34.80
CA ARG A 187 -1.54 -5.40 35.43
C ARG A 187 -3.04 -5.27 35.10
N PRO A 188 -3.80 -4.48 35.87
CA PRO A 188 -5.23 -4.34 35.65
C PRO A 188 -5.60 -3.94 34.22
N VAL A 189 -4.88 -2.99 33.61
CA VAL A 189 -5.12 -2.52 32.24
C VAL A 189 -4.85 -3.61 31.20
N GLN A 190 -3.81 -4.42 31.41
CA GLN A 190 -3.47 -5.54 30.51
C GLN A 190 -4.54 -6.64 30.57
N ARG A 191 -4.96 -6.99 31.78
CA ARG A 191 -6.02 -7.99 32.02
C ARG A 191 -7.34 -7.57 31.38
N GLU A 192 -7.70 -6.30 31.55
CA GLU A 192 -8.94 -5.77 30.94
C GLU A 192 -8.86 -5.70 29.41
N ALA A 193 -7.73 -5.29 28.85
CA ALA A 193 -7.53 -5.29 27.40
C ALA A 193 -7.67 -6.69 26.80
N ILE A 194 -7.06 -7.70 27.42
CA ILE A 194 -7.18 -9.12 27.02
C ILE A 194 -8.64 -9.57 27.09
N ARG A 195 -9.31 -9.28 28.20
CA ARG A 195 -10.73 -9.63 28.38
C ARG A 195 -11.60 -9.01 27.29
N MET A 196 -11.39 -7.75 26.97
CA MET A 196 -12.11 -7.06 25.90
C MET A 196 -11.81 -7.71 24.54
N ALA A 197 -10.56 -7.97 24.21
CA ALA A 197 -10.18 -8.62 22.95
C ALA A 197 -10.85 -10.01 22.80
N GLN A 198 -10.99 -10.76 23.88
CA GLN A 198 -11.69 -12.03 23.90
C GLN A 198 -13.22 -11.92 23.68
N THR A 199 -13.82 -10.79 23.95
CA THR A 199 -15.29 -10.58 23.79
C THR A 199 -15.66 -9.97 22.43
N ILE A 200 -14.73 -9.37 21.72
CA ILE A 200 -14.98 -8.76 20.40
C ILE A 200 -15.36 -9.85 19.39
N THR A 201 -16.49 -9.68 18.70
CA THR A 201 -17.03 -10.64 17.72
C THR A 201 -17.02 -10.13 16.28
N GLU A 202 -16.72 -8.85 16.08
CA GLU A 202 -16.66 -8.21 14.78
C GLU A 202 -15.51 -7.19 14.72
N PRO A 203 -15.02 -6.77 13.53
CA PRO A 203 -14.00 -5.74 13.40
C PRO A 203 -14.36 -4.48 14.15
N SER A 204 -13.53 -4.08 15.09
CA SER A 204 -13.82 -3.03 16.08
C SER A 204 -12.61 -2.15 16.34
N LEU A 205 -12.85 -0.95 16.86
CA LEU A 205 -11.82 -0.06 17.39
C LEU A 205 -11.75 -0.25 18.92
N MET A 206 -10.59 -0.67 19.41
CA MET A 206 -10.31 -0.74 20.86
C MET A 206 -9.36 0.39 21.25
N ILE A 207 -9.73 1.20 22.23
CA ILE A 207 -8.93 2.29 22.77
C ILE A 207 -8.47 1.90 24.17
N VAL A 208 -7.14 1.94 24.40
CA VAL A 208 -6.55 1.61 25.71
C VAL A 208 -5.88 2.86 26.28
N GLU A 209 -6.48 3.42 27.31
CA GLU A 209 -5.94 4.56 28.05
C GLU A 209 -5.39 4.11 29.40
N ALA A 210 -4.13 4.44 29.69
CA ALA A 210 -3.49 4.16 30.96
C ALA A 210 -2.28 5.08 31.15
N ASN A 211 -1.82 5.22 32.40
CA ASN A 211 -0.64 6.00 32.72
C ASN A 211 0.62 5.46 32.03
N MET A 212 1.67 6.30 31.97
CA MET A 212 2.97 5.86 31.48
C MET A 212 3.51 4.74 32.38
N GLY A 213 4.09 3.69 31.76
CA GLY A 213 4.65 2.56 32.48
C GLY A 213 3.64 1.46 32.87
N GLU A 214 2.35 1.61 32.57
CA GLU A 214 1.32 0.58 32.89
C GLU A 214 1.28 -0.60 31.93
N GLY A 215 2.24 -0.71 30.99
CA GLY A 215 2.33 -1.85 30.08
C GLY A 215 1.32 -1.85 28.94
N LYS A 216 1.02 -0.65 28.38
CA LYS A 216 0.12 -0.50 27.23
C LYS A 216 0.61 -1.24 25.99
N THR A 217 1.92 -1.29 25.77
CA THR A 217 2.52 -1.98 24.63
C THR A 217 2.21 -3.47 24.66
N GLU A 218 2.46 -4.11 25.79
CA GLU A 218 2.20 -5.53 26.01
C GLU A 218 0.70 -5.81 25.94
N ALA A 219 -0.14 -4.94 26.49
CA ALA A 219 -1.59 -5.03 26.36
C ALA A 219 -2.03 -4.99 24.91
N ALA A 220 -1.45 -4.10 24.09
CA ALA A 220 -1.76 -3.98 22.66
C ALA A 220 -1.32 -5.23 21.87
N LEU A 221 -0.11 -5.73 22.10
CA LEU A 221 0.42 -6.91 21.40
C LEU A 221 -0.40 -8.17 21.72
N LEU A 222 -0.68 -8.44 22.98
CA LEU A 222 -1.52 -9.58 23.38
C LEU A 222 -2.95 -9.48 22.83
N SER A 223 -3.54 -8.29 22.89
CA SER A 223 -4.86 -8.06 22.29
C SER A 223 -4.86 -8.27 20.78
N ALA A 224 -3.81 -7.80 20.10
CA ALA A 224 -3.65 -7.98 18.66
C ALA A 224 -3.52 -9.46 18.27
N GLU A 225 -2.77 -10.25 19.04
CA GLU A 225 -2.65 -11.69 18.82
C GLU A 225 -3.99 -12.42 19.00
N ILE A 226 -4.71 -12.12 20.08
CA ILE A 226 -6.05 -12.70 20.32
C ILE A 226 -6.98 -12.35 19.15
N LEU A 227 -7.01 -11.09 18.72
CA LEU A 227 -7.86 -10.65 17.62
C LEU A 227 -7.43 -11.25 16.28
N ALA A 228 -6.11 -11.34 16.03
CA ALA A 228 -5.58 -11.96 14.82
C ALA A 228 -5.97 -13.45 14.74
N SER A 229 -5.86 -14.18 15.83
CA SER A 229 -6.31 -15.58 15.90
C SER A 229 -7.81 -15.72 15.68
N ARG A 230 -8.63 -14.86 16.31
CA ARG A 230 -10.09 -14.90 16.20
C ARG A 230 -10.62 -14.55 14.81
N PHE A 231 -9.99 -13.59 14.16
CA PHE A 231 -10.41 -13.07 12.85
C PHE A 231 -9.57 -13.61 11.70
N HIS A 232 -8.68 -14.56 11.95
CA HIS A 232 -7.78 -15.15 10.95
C HIS A 232 -6.97 -14.08 10.18
N CYS A 233 -6.44 -13.08 10.92
CA CYS A 233 -5.62 -12.04 10.33
C CYS A 233 -4.22 -12.58 10.01
N GLY A 234 -3.72 -12.28 8.81
CA GLY A 234 -2.41 -12.74 8.35
C GLY A 234 -1.22 -11.90 8.83
N GLY A 235 -1.42 -10.91 9.70
CA GLY A 235 -0.37 -10.06 10.24
C GLY A 235 -0.88 -8.91 11.09
N ILE A 236 0.06 -8.16 11.66
CA ILE A 236 -0.20 -6.95 12.46
C ILE A 236 0.52 -5.78 11.82
N TYR A 237 -0.14 -4.64 11.76
CA TYR A 237 0.47 -3.36 11.42
C TYR A 237 0.64 -2.52 12.69
N TYR A 238 1.90 -2.27 13.06
CA TYR A 238 2.25 -1.49 14.25
C TYR A 238 2.72 -0.09 13.86
N ALA A 239 1.93 0.94 14.16
CA ALA A 239 2.23 2.33 13.81
C ALA A 239 2.60 3.16 15.03
N LEU A 240 3.66 3.93 14.92
CA LEU A 240 4.13 4.85 15.94
C LEU A 240 4.38 6.26 15.36
N PRO A 241 4.25 7.31 16.16
CA PRO A 241 4.27 8.69 15.66
C PRO A 241 5.63 9.16 15.15
N THR A 242 6.73 8.54 15.59
CA THR A 242 8.09 8.95 15.18
C THR A 242 8.96 7.77 14.78
N GLN A 243 9.90 7.99 13.87
CA GLN A 243 10.88 6.99 13.45
C GLN A 243 11.74 6.48 14.63
N ALA A 244 12.09 7.34 15.56
CA ALA A 244 12.87 6.96 16.75
C ALA A 244 12.11 5.93 17.61
N THR A 245 10.81 6.14 17.81
CA THR A 245 9.98 5.18 18.57
C THR A 245 9.75 3.89 17.79
N VAL A 246 9.60 3.96 16.46
CA VAL A 246 9.51 2.76 15.60
C VAL A 246 10.77 1.91 15.71
N ASN A 247 11.96 2.53 15.57
CA ASN A 247 13.24 1.83 15.67
C ASN A 247 13.45 1.18 17.04
N ALA A 248 13.08 1.89 18.13
CA ALA A 248 13.18 1.36 19.49
C ALA A 248 12.22 0.16 19.75
N MET A 249 11.08 0.14 19.06
CA MET A 249 10.07 -0.93 19.20
C MET A 249 10.32 -2.12 18.30
N PHE A 250 11.09 -1.94 17.22
CA PHE A 250 11.27 -2.98 16.21
C PHE A 250 11.84 -4.28 16.79
N GLY A 251 12.93 -4.20 17.57
CA GLY A 251 13.50 -5.36 18.25
C GLY A 251 12.49 -6.06 19.18
N ARG A 252 11.78 -5.28 20.01
CA ARG A 252 10.78 -5.84 20.94
C ARG A 252 9.63 -6.54 20.25
N VAL A 253 9.22 -6.08 19.07
CA VAL A 253 8.16 -6.75 18.29
C VAL A 253 8.69 -8.01 17.63
N LEU A 254 9.95 -8.03 17.17
CA LEU A 254 10.57 -9.22 16.65
C LEU A 254 10.71 -10.28 17.74
N ASP A 255 11.26 -9.94 18.91
CA ASP A 255 11.41 -10.85 20.06
C ASP A 255 10.06 -11.43 20.51
N TRP A 256 8.97 -10.68 20.31
CA TRP A 256 7.62 -11.14 20.64
C TRP A 256 7.03 -12.10 19.59
N ILE A 257 7.43 -11.99 18.30
CA ILE A 257 6.91 -12.85 17.22
C ILE A 257 7.65 -14.20 17.16
N GLU A 258 8.94 -14.23 17.51
CA GLU A 258 9.78 -15.42 17.55
C GLU A 258 9.41 -16.35 18.73
#